data_1ab8ab7bd07ee03cb5a1d27e49ac170a
#
_entry.id   1ab8ab7bd07ee03cb5a1d27e49ac170a
#
_cell.length_a   1.000
_cell.length_b   1.000
_cell.length_c   1.000
_cell.angle_alpha   90.00
_cell.angle_beta   90.00
_cell.angle_gamma   90.00
#
_symmetry.space_group_name_H-M   'P 1'
#
loop_
_entity.id
_entity.type
_entity.pdbx_description
1 polymer ?
#
loop_
_entity_poly.entity_id
_entity_poly.type
_entity_poly.pdbx_seq_one_letter_code
_entity_poly.pdbx_strand_id
1 'polypeptide(L)'
;MNIGEIKMERVINSEQCKELGPLSQKDLDLDKNRATFILKKKFRKISGRRRLGLIWMILDPIVTSFVYLFVFTVLRASTKVESIFIGITLFRLMQVSLKTGMNSIDDFSGGLKAERVRTRVLQSSMIKFRIIDNFLQSFGVALILLIGYGVPLIGIGMFLLIAQVIGFLSEGLGMNLAPIAKKIPDLKNVVNY
;
A
#
# COMPACT_ATOMS: atom_id res chain seq x y z
N MET A 1 35.95 -40.51 -2.27
CA MET A 1 36.06 -39.21 -1.57
C MET A 1 34.64 -38.67 -1.44
N ASN A 2 33.98 -38.99 -0.29
CA ASN A 2 32.58 -38.76 -0.03
C ASN A 2 32.40 -37.32 0.44
N ILE A 3 31.76 -36.49 -0.36
CA ILE A 3 31.30 -35.13 0.03
C ILE A 3 29.98 -35.36 0.74
N GLY A 4 30.04 -35.35 2.08
CA GLY A 4 28.85 -35.50 2.93
C GLY A 4 27.87 -34.37 2.69
N GLU A 5 26.63 -34.71 2.35
CA GLU A 5 25.46 -33.88 2.38
C GLU A 5 25.27 -33.26 3.76
N ILE A 6 25.56 -31.99 3.91
CA ILE A 6 25.17 -31.23 5.10
C ILE A 6 23.69 -30.91 4.94
N LYS A 7 22.84 -31.85 5.32
CA LYS A 7 21.40 -31.63 5.49
C LYS A 7 21.18 -30.77 6.72
N MET A 8 21.19 -29.47 6.57
CA MET A 8 20.77 -28.57 7.65
C MET A 8 19.24 -28.52 7.71
N GLU A 9 18.66 -29.57 8.24
CA GLU A 9 17.30 -29.56 8.76
C GLU A 9 17.31 -28.80 10.09
N ARG A 10 17.14 -27.48 10.04
CA ARG A 10 16.76 -26.73 11.23
C ARG A 10 15.29 -27.03 11.54
N VAL A 11 15.04 -28.07 12.27
CA VAL A 11 13.78 -28.24 12.98
C VAL A 11 13.71 -27.10 14.01
N ILE A 12 12.95 -26.07 13.71
CA ILE A 12 12.62 -25.01 14.66
C ILE A 12 11.64 -25.65 15.64
N ASN A 13 12.16 -26.13 16.77
CA ASN A 13 11.36 -26.68 17.84
C ASN A 13 10.46 -25.57 18.39
N SER A 14 9.16 -25.83 18.49
CA SER A 14 8.16 -24.88 19.02
C SER A 14 8.49 -24.38 20.43
N GLU A 15 9.30 -25.12 21.19
CA GLU A 15 9.80 -24.73 22.50
C GLU A 15 10.85 -23.61 22.44
N GLN A 16 11.68 -23.55 21.42
CA GLN A 16 12.66 -22.46 21.24
C GLN A 16 12.00 -21.11 20.89
N CYS A 17 10.74 -21.10 20.41
CA CYS A 17 9.98 -19.87 20.21
C CYS A 17 9.42 -19.28 21.51
N LYS A 18 9.28 -20.08 22.58
CA LYS A 18 8.76 -19.64 23.89
C LYS A 18 9.78 -18.90 24.75
N GLU A 19 11.08 -19.09 24.50
CA GLU A 19 12.17 -18.51 25.30
C GLU A 19 12.70 -17.16 24.78
N LEU A 20 12.14 -16.62 23.72
CA LEU A 20 12.45 -15.26 23.29
C LEU A 20 11.77 -14.28 24.25
N GLY A 21 12.47 -13.91 25.30
CA GLY A 21 12.09 -12.87 26.24
C GLY A 21 11.70 -11.54 25.53
N PRO A 22 11.11 -10.59 26.25
CA PRO A 22 10.71 -9.33 25.68
C PRO A 22 11.89 -8.65 24.97
N LEU A 23 11.66 -8.19 23.72
CA LEU A 23 12.68 -7.56 22.90
C LEU A 23 13.35 -6.42 23.66
N SER A 24 14.67 -6.40 23.70
CA SER A 24 15.43 -5.28 24.27
C SER A 24 15.09 -3.97 23.55
N GLN A 25 15.14 -2.84 24.27
CA GLN A 25 14.94 -1.51 23.68
C GLN A 25 15.87 -1.28 22.47
N LYS A 26 17.12 -1.76 22.56
CA LYS A 26 18.08 -1.70 21.44
C LYS A 26 17.59 -2.46 20.19
N ASP A 27 16.97 -3.61 20.37
CA ASP A 27 16.41 -4.39 19.25
C ASP A 27 15.21 -3.67 18.60
N LEU A 28 14.38 -3.01 19.41
CA LEU A 28 13.25 -2.23 18.92
C LEU A 28 13.72 -1.02 18.09
N ASP A 29 14.77 -0.34 18.51
CA ASP A 29 15.32 0.80 17.78
C ASP A 29 16.01 0.37 16.48
N LEU A 30 16.73 -0.77 16.51
CA LEU A 30 17.27 -1.38 15.30
C LEU A 30 16.16 -1.75 14.30
N ASP A 31 15.07 -2.34 14.80
CA ASP A 31 13.92 -2.71 13.96
C ASP A 31 13.23 -1.46 13.36
N LYS A 32 13.10 -0.35 14.10
CA LYS A 32 12.60 0.93 13.58
C LYS A 32 13.50 1.50 12.47
N ASN A 33 14.82 1.46 12.67
CA ASN A 33 15.78 1.96 11.69
C ASN A 33 15.76 1.11 10.41
N ARG A 34 15.70 -0.22 10.55
CA ARG A 34 15.54 -1.16 9.41
C ARG A 34 14.23 -0.91 8.67
N ALA A 35 13.11 -0.75 9.37
CA ALA A 35 11.82 -0.44 8.74
C ALA A 35 11.87 0.88 7.96
N THR A 36 12.52 1.89 8.50
CA THR A 36 12.70 3.20 7.82
C THR A 36 13.59 3.08 6.59
N PHE A 37 14.65 2.25 6.66
CA PHE A 37 15.52 1.97 5.51
C PHE A 37 14.76 1.27 4.37
N ILE A 38 13.97 0.24 4.71
CA ILE A 38 13.13 -0.48 3.73
C ILE A 38 12.12 0.48 3.10
N LEU A 39 11.51 1.36 3.88
CA LEU A 39 10.61 2.39 3.42
C LEU A 39 11.29 3.32 2.40
N LYS A 40 12.47 3.85 2.74
CA LYS A 40 13.25 4.71 1.83
C LYS A 40 13.62 3.97 0.54
N LYS A 41 14.02 2.70 0.62
CA LYS A 41 14.32 1.85 -0.54
C LYS A 41 13.09 1.68 -1.44
N LYS A 42 11.91 1.49 -0.85
CA LYS A 42 10.64 1.37 -1.59
C LYS A 42 10.30 2.67 -2.34
N PHE A 43 10.41 3.83 -1.67
CA PHE A 43 10.22 5.13 -2.33
C PHE A 43 11.24 5.39 -3.44
N ARG A 44 12.52 5.06 -3.21
CA ARG A 44 13.56 5.19 -4.23
C ARG A 44 13.28 4.31 -5.45
N LYS A 45 12.77 3.08 -5.24
CA LYS A 45 12.39 2.17 -6.34
C LYS A 45 11.26 2.75 -7.18
N ILE A 46 10.27 3.40 -6.56
CA ILE A 46 9.16 4.06 -7.25
C ILE A 46 9.66 5.30 -7.99
N SER A 47 10.46 6.13 -7.33
CA SER A 47 11.03 7.36 -7.90
C SER A 47 11.99 7.08 -9.04
N GLY A 48 12.86 6.07 -8.92
CA GLY A 48 13.88 5.76 -9.94
C GLY A 48 13.35 5.07 -11.20
N ARG A 49 12.12 4.53 -11.15
CA ARG A 49 11.52 3.82 -12.28
C ARG A 49 10.71 4.71 -13.22
N ARG A 50 10.37 5.93 -12.81
CA ARG A 50 9.54 6.90 -13.57
C ARG A 50 10.22 8.27 -13.57
N ARG A 51 10.27 8.95 -14.73
CA ARG A 51 10.86 10.28 -14.85
C ARG A 51 10.26 11.32 -13.90
N LEU A 52 8.96 11.24 -13.62
CA LEU A 52 8.23 12.13 -12.71
C LEU A 52 8.24 11.65 -11.24
N GLY A 53 8.82 10.48 -10.95
CA GLY A 53 9.00 9.96 -9.59
C GLY A 53 7.72 9.97 -8.74
N LEU A 54 7.81 10.58 -7.56
CA LEU A 54 6.71 10.65 -6.60
C LEU A 54 5.56 11.56 -7.06
N ILE A 55 5.80 12.52 -7.97
CA ILE A 55 4.76 13.42 -8.49
C ILE A 55 3.68 12.59 -9.19
N TRP A 56 4.07 11.46 -9.81
CA TRP A 56 3.11 10.58 -10.47
C TRP A 56 2.07 9.97 -9.52
N MET A 57 2.43 9.77 -8.25
CA MET A 57 1.47 9.26 -7.24
C MET A 57 0.33 10.24 -6.98
N ILE A 58 0.61 11.55 -7.10
CA ILE A 58 -0.40 12.61 -6.97
C ILE A 58 -1.15 12.81 -8.29
N LEU A 59 -0.42 12.80 -9.40
CA LEU A 59 -0.98 13.10 -10.72
C LEU A 59 -1.93 12.01 -11.22
N ASP A 60 -1.62 10.76 -10.94
CA ASP A 60 -2.35 9.59 -11.41
C ASP A 60 -3.84 9.58 -10.97
N PRO A 61 -4.22 9.80 -9.68
CA PRO A 61 -5.62 9.93 -9.29
C PRO A 61 -6.30 11.18 -9.90
N ILE A 62 -5.56 12.28 -10.09
CA ILE A 62 -6.09 13.50 -10.71
C ILE A 62 -6.45 13.24 -12.16
N VAL A 63 -5.52 12.71 -12.95
CA VAL A 63 -5.76 12.41 -14.38
C VAL A 63 -6.90 11.41 -14.53
N THR A 64 -6.95 10.38 -13.72
CA THR A 64 -8.04 9.39 -13.73
C THR A 64 -9.40 10.07 -13.43
N SER A 65 -9.45 10.92 -12.40
CA SER A 65 -10.67 11.63 -12.04
C SER A 65 -11.14 12.56 -13.16
N PHE A 66 -10.23 13.22 -13.88
CA PHE A 66 -10.57 14.04 -15.04
C PHE A 66 -11.12 13.23 -16.21
N VAL A 67 -10.55 12.06 -16.49
CA VAL A 67 -11.07 11.16 -17.55
C VAL A 67 -12.51 10.75 -17.24
N TYR A 68 -12.79 10.34 -16.02
CA TYR A 68 -14.14 9.96 -15.62
C TYR A 68 -15.08 11.15 -15.61
N LEU A 69 -14.62 12.33 -15.16
CA LEU A 69 -15.42 13.55 -15.22
C LEU A 69 -15.85 13.85 -16.67
N PHE A 70 -14.92 13.75 -17.62
CA PHE A 70 -15.23 13.95 -19.04
C PHE A 70 -16.30 12.97 -19.50
N VAL A 71 -16.18 11.67 -19.17
CA VAL A 71 -17.18 10.65 -19.53
C VAL A 71 -18.56 10.98 -18.94
N PHE A 72 -18.63 11.33 -17.65
CA PHE A 72 -19.90 11.69 -17.01
C PHE A 72 -20.51 12.97 -17.56
N THR A 73 -19.69 13.95 -17.94
CA THR A 73 -20.17 15.19 -18.57
C THR A 73 -20.77 14.89 -19.94
N VAL A 74 -20.14 14.03 -20.74
CA VAL A 74 -20.65 13.60 -22.05
C VAL A 74 -21.99 12.85 -21.92
N LEU A 75 -22.10 11.99 -20.89
CA LEU A 75 -23.32 11.23 -20.62
C LEU A 75 -24.44 12.07 -19.99
N ARG A 76 -24.24 13.39 -19.84
CA ARG A 76 -25.22 14.33 -19.24
C ARG A 76 -25.73 13.89 -17.86
N ALA A 77 -24.88 13.25 -17.06
CA ALA A 77 -25.23 12.89 -15.69
C ALA A 77 -25.36 14.18 -14.86
N SER A 78 -26.55 14.43 -14.30
CA SER A 78 -26.85 15.60 -13.46
C SER A 78 -26.26 15.53 -12.05
N THR A 79 -25.13 14.88 -11.90
CA THR A 79 -24.47 14.69 -10.60
C THR A 79 -23.52 15.84 -10.30
N LYS A 80 -23.38 16.17 -9.01
CA LYS A 80 -22.41 17.17 -8.55
C LYS A 80 -20.99 16.67 -8.83
N VAL A 81 -20.21 17.50 -9.52
CA VAL A 81 -18.85 17.17 -9.97
C VAL A 81 -17.96 16.79 -8.78
N GLU A 82 -18.11 17.46 -7.64
CA GLU A 82 -17.34 17.19 -6.41
C GLU A 82 -17.57 15.76 -5.93
N SER A 83 -18.82 15.29 -5.96
CA SER A 83 -19.18 13.92 -5.55
C SER A 83 -18.55 12.87 -6.47
N ILE A 84 -18.45 13.15 -7.76
CA ILE A 84 -17.79 12.28 -8.73
C ILE A 84 -16.31 12.17 -8.41
N PHE A 85 -15.61 13.31 -8.19
CA PHE A 85 -14.20 13.31 -7.83
C PHE A 85 -13.91 12.51 -6.55
N ILE A 86 -14.72 12.72 -5.52
CA ILE A 86 -14.60 11.99 -4.24
C ILE A 86 -14.81 10.48 -4.47
N GLY A 87 -15.92 10.11 -5.14
CA GLY A 87 -16.28 8.72 -5.36
C GLY A 87 -15.21 7.96 -6.15
N ILE A 88 -14.74 8.51 -7.26
CA ILE A 88 -13.72 7.90 -8.11
C ILE A 88 -12.40 7.75 -7.37
N THR A 89 -12.00 8.77 -6.61
CA THR A 89 -10.75 8.73 -5.84
C THR A 89 -10.80 7.65 -4.78
N LEU A 90 -11.88 7.55 -4.02
CA LEU A 90 -12.06 6.52 -2.99
C LEU A 90 -12.11 5.12 -3.59
N PHE A 91 -12.83 4.94 -4.70
CA PHE A 91 -12.90 3.67 -5.41
C PHE A 91 -11.54 3.21 -5.93
N ARG A 92 -10.80 4.11 -6.57
CA ARG A 92 -9.45 3.84 -7.05
C ARG A 92 -8.49 3.49 -5.90
N LEU A 93 -8.55 4.26 -4.82
CA LEU A 93 -7.73 4.02 -3.65
C LEU A 93 -8.03 2.65 -3.04
N MET A 94 -9.30 2.24 -3.01
CA MET A 94 -9.73 0.91 -2.61
C MET A 94 -9.10 -0.17 -3.51
N GLN A 95 -9.19 -0.03 -4.84
CA GLN A 95 -8.62 -1.00 -5.79
C GLN A 95 -7.10 -1.13 -5.65
N VAL A 96 -6.38 0.00 -5.60
CA VAL A 96 -4.91 0.02 -5.47
C VAL A 96 -4.48 -0.61 -4.15
N SER A 97 -5.17 -0.31 -3.04
CA SER A 97 -4.89 -0.86 -1.72
C SER A 97 -5.17 -2.36 -1.66
N LEU A 98 -6.30 -2.81 -2.20
CA LEU A 98 -6.66 -4.22 -2.29
C LEU A 98 -5.61 -5.01 -3.07
N LYS A 99 -5.22 -4.52 -4.24
CA LYS A 99 -4.17 -5.14 -5.08
C LYS A 99 -2.82 -5.20 -4.35
N THR A 100 -2.45 -4.15 -3.63
CA THR A 100 -1.20 -4.14 -2.87
C THR A 100 -1.24 -5.17 -1.74
N GLY A 101 -2.38 -5.30 -1.06
CA GLY A 101 -2.61 -6.34 -0.07
C GLY A 101 -2.46 -7.75 -0.66
N MET A 102 -3.06 -8.02 -1.82
CA MET A 102 -2.94 -9.31 -2.52
C MET A 102 -1.50 -9.65 -2.92
N ASN A 103 -0.67 -8.65 -3.22
CA ASN A 103 0.74 -8.84 -3.57
C ASN A 103 1.66 -8.93 -2.35
N SER A 104 1.15 -8.79 -1.14
CA SER A 104 1.95 -8.75 0.09
C SER A 104 2.84 -9.99 0.26
N ILE A 105 2.34 -11.20 -0.05
CA ILE A 105 3.11 -12.44 0.05
C ILE A 105 4.30 -12.43 -0.91
N ASP A 106 4.15 -11.94 -2.13
CA ASP A 106 5.22 -11.87 -3.11
C ASP A 106 6.28 -10.83 -2.69
N ASP A 107 5.84 -9.69 -2.17
CA ASP A 107 6.70 -8.65 -1.62
C ASP A 107 7.46 -9.14 -0.37
N PHE A 108 6.80 -9.89 0.52
CA PHE A 108 7.42 -10.50 1.69
C PHE A 108 8.43 -11.59 1.30
N SER A 109 8.09 -12.46 0.35
CA SER A 109 8.97 -13.57 -0.06
C SER A 109 10.28 -13.06 -0.66
N GLY A 110 10.26 -11.98 -1.42
CA GLY A 110 11.45 -11.35 -1.97
C GLY A 110 12.36 -10.73 -0.90
N GLY A 111 11.77 -10.02 0.07
CA GLY A 111 12.51 -9.38 1.17
C GLY A 111 13.07 -10.37 2.19
N LEU A 112 12.31 -11.42 2.53
CA LEU A 112 12.71 -12.45 3.49
C LEU A 112 13.82 -13.36 2.96
N LYS A 113 13.87 -13.59 1.64
CA LYS A 113 14.95 -14.40 1.04
C LYS A 113 16.29 -13.67 0.99
N ALA A 114 16.26 -12.36 0.79
CA ALA A 114 17.46 -11.55 0.63
C ALA A 114 18.12 -11.15 1.97
N GLU A 115 17.30 -10.91 2.99
CA GLU A 115 17.78 -10.48 4.31
C GLU A 115 16.95 -11.22 5.37
N ARG A 116 17.56 -11.76 6.40
CA ARG A 116 16.87 -12.40 7.56
C ARG A 116 16.18 -11.31 8.40
N VAL A 117 15.17 -10.65 7.82
CA VAL A 117 14.44 -9.54 8.44
C VAL A 117 13.22 -10.08 9.20
N ARG A 118 13.02 -9.62 10.42
CA ARG A 118 11.83 -9.99 11.21
C ARG A 118 10.56 -9.51 10.51
N THR A 119 9.52 -10.32 10.50
CA THR A 119 8.22 -10.00 9.87
C THR A 119 7.64 -8.67 10.38
N ARG A 120 7.85 -8.35 11.67
CA ARG A 120 7.41 -7.09 12.29
C ARG A 120 8.02 -5.85 11.62
N VAL A 121 9.29 -5.92 11.18
CA VAL A 121 9.97 -4.82 10.49
C VAL A 121 9.33 -4.56 9.14
N LEU A 122 9.01 -5.63 8.40
CA LEU A 122 8.34 -5.55 7.10
C LEU A 122 6.93 -4.99 7.25
N GLN A 123 6.14 -5.49 8.20
CA GLN A 123 4.80 -4.96 8.48
C GLN A 123 4.83 -3.47 8.83
N SER A 124 5.73 -3.07 9.74
CA SER A 124 5.89 -1.66 10.14
C SER A 124 6.27 -0.77 8.95
N SER A 125 7.15 -1.23 8.06
CA SER A 125 7.53 -0.49 6.86
C SER A 125 6.38 -0.38 5.86
N MET A 126 5.55 -1.41 5.73
CA MET A 126 4.37 -1.40 4.86
C MET A 126 3.30 -0.43 5.36
N ILE A 127 2.98 -0.47 6.66
CA ILE A 127 2.02 0.46 7.26
C ILE A 127 2.44 1.91 7.04
N LYS A 128 3.72 2.25 7.34
CA LYS A 128 4.24 3.60 7.11
C LYS A 128 4.17 4.00 5.63
N PHE A 129 4.53 3.09 4.74
CA PHE A 129 4.43 3.33 3.30
C PHE A 129 2.99 3.62 2.89
N ARG A 130 2.03 2.84 3.39
CA ARG A 130 0.61 2.98 3.06
C ARG A 130 0.02 4.31 3.52
N ILE A 131 0.34 4.74 4.74
CA ILE A 131 -0.10 6.05 5.25
C ILE A 131 0.32 7.16 4.28
N ILE A 132 1.58 7.15 3.87
CA ILE A 132 2.12 8.18 2.99
C ILE A 132 1.52 8.06 1.58
N ASP A 133 1.42 6.86 1.04
CA ASP A 133 0.87 6.58 -0.29
C ASP A 133 -0.59 7.03 -0.41
N ASN A 134 -1.45 6.60 0.52
CA ASN A 134 -2.86 7.00 0.55
C ASN A 134 -3.02 8.51 0.72
N PHE A 135 -2.19 9.12 1.59
CA PHE A 135 -2.22 10.56 1.80
C PHE A 135 -1.83 11.30 0.51
N LEU A 136 -0.75 10.92 -0.17
CA LEU A 136 -0.33 11.55 -1.41
C LEU A 136 -1.39 11.44 -2.51
N GLN A 137 -2.00 10.27 -2.65
CA GLN A 137 -3.03 10.02 -3.67
C GLN A 137 -4.29 10.86 -3.42
N SER A 138 -4.75 10.96 -2.18
CA SER A 138 -5.94 11.74 -1.81
C SER A 138 -5.67 13.24 -1.74
N PHE A 139 -4.44 13.65 -1.40
CA PHE A 139 -4.07 15.04 -1.24
C PHE A 139 -4.21 15.86 -2.54
N GLY A 140 -3.80 15.30 -3.67
CA GLY A 140 -3.94 15.97 -4.97
C GLY A 140 -5.39 16.31 -5.30
N VAL A 141 -6.30 15.37 -5.05
CA VAL A 141 -7.74 15.57 -5.25
C VAL A 141 -8.32 16.55 -4.21
N ALA A 142 -7.85 16.46 -2.96
CA ALA A 142 -8.23 17.39 -1.90
C ALA A 142 -7.90 18.85 -2.25
N LEU A 143 -6.74 19.10 -2.88
CA LEU A 143 -6.38 20.44 -3.36
C LEU A 143 -7.34 20.94 -4.47
N ILE A 144 -7.71 20.09 -5.40
CA ILE A 144 -8.66 20.45 -6.46
C ILE A 144 -10.03 20.78 -5.85
N LEU A 145 -10.51 19.99 -4.90
CA LEU A 145 -11.77 20.23 -4.22
C LEU A 145 -11.77 21.55 -3.42
N LEU A 146 -10.64 21.87 -2.79
CA LEU A 146 -10.48 23.08 -2.01
C LEU A 146 -10.45 24.33 -2.91
N ILE A 147 -9.59 24.32 -3.93
CA ILE A 147 -9.31 25.50 -4.76
C ILE A 147 -10.36 25.65 -5.87
N GLY A 148 -10.74 24.55 -6.51
CA GLY A 148 -11.63 24.55 -7.67
C GLY A 148 -13.12 24.63 -7.31
N TYR A 149 -13.51 23.99 -6.21
CA TYR A 149 -14.91 23.84 -5.82
C TYR A 149 -15.28 24.52 -4.49
N GLY A 150 -14.30 25.09 -3.79
CA GLY A 150 -14.55 25.81 -2.54
C GLY A 150 -15.10 24.93 -1.41
N VAL A 151 -14.82 23.63 -1.43
CA VAL A 151 -15.26 22.70 -0.38
C VAL A 151 -14.68 23.12 0.97
N PRO A 152 -15.49 23.20 2.05
CA PRO A 152 -15.01 23.66 3.35
C PRO A 152 -13.92 22.74 3.90
N LEU A 153 -12.97 23.33 4.64
CA LEU A 153 -11.82 22.60 5.24
C LEU A 153 -12.23 21.36 6.06
N ILE A 154 -13.36 21.46 6.75
CA ILE A 154 -13.92 20.32 7.50
C ILE A 154 -14.26 19.17 6.57
N GLY A 155 -14.89 19.45 5.41
CA GLY A 155 -15.19 18.45 4.38
C GLY A 155 -13.92 17.80 3.81
N ILE A 156 -12.89 18.59 3.55
CA ILE A 156 -11.57 18.09 3.11
C ILE A 156 -10.93 17.18 4.16
N GLY A 157 -10.96 17.59 5.44
CA GLY A 157 -10.45 16.78 6.54
C GLY A 157 -11.16 15.43 6.66
N MET A 158 -12.49 15.44 6.56
CA MET A 158 -13.32 14.20 6.55
C MET A 158 -12.99 13.31 5.35
N PHE A 159 -12.85 13.88 4.15
CA PHE A 159 -12.45 13.14 2.95
C PHE A 159 -11.10 12.46 3.13
N LEU A 160 -10.07 13.18 3.60
CA LEU A 160 -8.74 12.61 3.84
C LEU A 160 -8.77 11.49 4.89
N LEU A 161 -9.56 11.65 5.96
CA LEU A 161 -9.71 10.64 6.99
C LEU A 161 -10.38 9.38 6.44
N ILE A 162 -11.50 9.53 5.70
CA ILE A 162 -12.22 8.42 5.08
C ILE A 162 -11.31 7.69 4.08
N ALA A 163 -10.53 8.43 3.28
CA ALA A 163 -9.57 7.87 2.35
C ALA A 163 -8.53 6.98 3.05
N GLN A 164 -8.01 7.40 4.22
CA GLN A 164 -7.10 6.57 5.01
C GLN A 164 -7.77 5.29 5.51
N VAL A 165 -8.97 5.40 6.06
CA VAL A 165 -9.72 4.25 6.59
C VAL A 165 -10.01 3.23 5.47
N ILE A 166 -10.51 3.69 4.32
CA ILE A 166 -10.79 2.83 3.16
C ILE A 166 -9.52 2.15 2.67
N GLY A 167 -8.42 2.89 2.57
CA GLY A 167 -7.14 2.34 2.14
C GLY A 167 -6.65 1.21 3.07
N PHE A 168 -6.71 1.40 4.38
CA PHE A 168 -6.32 0.37 5.35
C PHE A 168 -7.23 -0.85 5.33
N LEU A 169 -8.55 -0.65 5.31
CA LEU A 169 -9.52 -1.76 5.25
C LEU A 169 -9.33 -2.59 3.98
N SER A 170 -9.16 -1.93 2.84
CA SER A 170 -8.98 -2.59 1.55
C SER A 170 -7.67 -3.36 1.48
N GLU A 171 -6.57 -2.80 2.03
CA GLU A 171 -5.29 -3.52 2.11
C GLU A 171 -5.39 -4.73 3.03
N GLY A 172 -6.05 -4.61 4.18
CA GLY A 172 -6.31 -5.73 5.10
C GLY A 172 -7.09 -6.86 4.43
N LEU A 173 -8.15 -6.51 3.68
CA LEU A 173 -8.90 -7.48 2.87
C LEU A 173 -8.00 -8.12 1.80
N GLY A 174 -7.19 -7.33 1.11
CA GLY A 174 -6.24 -7.83 0.13
C GLY A 174 -5.23 -8.81 0.71
N MET A 175 -4.70 -8.54 1.92
CA MET A 175 -3.79 -9.46 2.62
C MET A 175 -4.46 -10.79 2.95
N ASN A 176 -5.74 -10.80 3.34
CA ASN A 176 -6.49 -12.03 3.57
C ASN A 176 -6.71 -12.82 2.27
N LEU A 177 -6.85 -12.13 1.13
CA LEU A 177 -6.98 -12.76 -0.19
C LEU A 177 -5.62 -13.17 -0.80
N ALA A 178 -4.50 -12.73 -0.25
CA ALA A 178 -3.16 -12.97 -0.80
C ALA A 178 -2.83 -14.46 -1.00
N PRO A 179 -3.17 -15.41 -0.08
CA PRO A 179 -2.93 -16.84 -0.30
C PRO A 179 -3.71 -17.39 -1.51
N ILE A 180 -4.94 -16.91 -1.70
CA ILE A 180 -5.80 -17.30 -2.83
C ILE A 180 -5.26 -16.69 -4.13
N ALA A 181 -4.92 -15.42 -4.11
CA ALA A 181 -4.34 -14.71 -5.25
C ALA A 181 -2.99 -15.27 -5.71
N LYS A 182 -2.26 -15.95 -4.83
CA LYS A 182 -1.03 -16.67 -5.18
C LYS A 182 -1.34 -17.98 -5.92
N LYS A 183 -2.45 -18.65 -5.58
CA LYS A 183 -2.88 -19.90 -6.26
C LYS A 183 -3.58 -19.60 -7.59
N ILE A 184 -4.32 -18.50 -7.66
CA ILE A 184 -5.11 -18.07 -8.83
C ILE A 184 -4.63 -16.66 -9.23
N PRO A 185 -3.61 -16.55 -10.11
CA PRO A 185 -3.05 -15.26 -10.53
C PRO A 185 -4.07 -14.33 -11.19
N ASP A 186 -5.08 -14.89 -11.87
CA ASP A 186 -6.14 -14.14 -12.56
C ASP A 186 -6.99 -13.30 -11.61
N LEU A 187 -7.09 -13.68 -10.32
CA LEU A 187 -7.79 -12.88 -9.31
C LEU A 187 -7.20 -11.47 -9.19
N LYS A 188 -5.89 -11.32 -9.38
CA LYS A 188 -5.22 -10.00 -9.39
C LYS A 188 -5.61 -9.15 -10.58
N ASN A 189 -5.98 -9.76 -11.70
CA ASN A 189 -6.41 -9.07 -12.89
C ASN A 189 -7.86 -8.59 -12.77
N VAL A 190 -8.74 -9.38 -12.14
CA VAL A 190 -10.15 -9.01 -11.90
C VAL A 190 -10.26 -7.69 -11.10
N VAL A 191 -9.37 -7.45 -10.17
CA VAL A 191 -9.35 -6.20 -9.36
C VAL A 191 -8.89 -4.97 -10.17
N ASN A 192 -8.34 -5.17 -11.37
CA ASN A 192 -7.88 -4.07 -12.23
C ASN A 192 -8.96 -3.49 -13.15
N TYR A 193 -10.11 -4.17 -13.28
CA TYR A 193 -11.28 -3.76 -14.06
C TYR A 193 -12.39 -3.22 -13.15
#